data_47a46186807c1457a43e08472f495dbd
#
_entry.id   47a46186807c1457a43e08472f495dbd
#
_cell.length_a   1.000
_cell.length_b   1.000
_cell.length_c   1.000
_cell.angle_alpha   90.00
_cell.angle_beta   90.00
_cell.angle_gamma   90.00
#
_symmetry.space_group_name_H-M   'P 1'
#
loop_
_entity.id
_entity.type
_entity.pdbx_description
1 polymer ?
#
loop_
_entity_poly.entity_id
_entity_poly.type
_entity_poly.pdbx_seq_one_letter_code
_entity_poly.pdbx_strand_id
1 'polypeptide(L)'
;IGSTKKSDDRFVYSKVTDFLPALNLTFKLNDKMNVRIAGSQTVVRPEFRELSPLAYYDFDLGATVIGNKDLQRTKITNADLRWEFYPRTGEIISVAGFYKNFKNPIEVYFNQSGAGTSNTFNFLNAEKANAYGAEFEFRRKLDFAGFLQNFTAGGNFSYIHNRVKDTKTNTDRPMQGQSPYTVNASLQYDNSKLGLSSTVLFNVIGRRILYVGNDQVPPIWEAPRPLLDYQIAKKIWNNKAEVKLNISDILNQRAKYYHDLNNNEKYDKTDALAIERLTGTNISLTLGYSF
;
A
#
# COMPACT_ATOMS: atom_id res chain seq x y z
N ILE A 1 54.51 10.77 8.24
CA ILE A 1 53.87 10.97 6.92
C ILE A 1 52.56 10.19 6.96
N GLY A 2 51.49 10.86 7.42
CA GLY A 2 50.16 10.26 7.52
C GLY A 2 49.53 10.20 6.13
N SER A 3 49.33 9.01 5.58
CA SER A 3 48.50 8.78 4.42
C SER A 3 47.03 8.91 4.86
N THR A 4 46.43 10.06 4.62
CA THR A 4 44.98 10.20 4.63
C THR A 4 44.43 9.38 3.46
N LYS A 5 43.90 8.19 3.74
CA LYS A 5 43.08 7.49 2.78
C LYS A 5 41.93 8.44 2.40
N LYS A 6 41.98 9.02 1.20
CA LYS A 6 40.79 9.63 0.58
C LYS A 6 39.70 8.56 0.60
N SER A 7 38.60 8.83 1.25
CA SER A 7 37.39 7.99 1.15
C SER A 7 37.03 7.92 -0.34
N ASP A 8 37.07 6.73 -0.92
CA ASP A 8 36.66 6.55 -2.31
C ASP A 8 35.13 6.71 -2.33
N ASP A 9 34.67 7.86 -2.81
CA ASP A 9 33.25 8.22 -2.86
C ASP A 9 32.40 7.27 -3.72
N ARG A 10 33.03 6.31 -4.41
CA ARG A 10 32.34 5.26 -5.18
C ARG A 10 31.83 4.10 -4.33
N PHE A 11 32.22 4.01 -3.06
CA PHE A 11 31.86 2.92 -2.18
C PHE A 11 31.06 3.41 -0.97
N VAL A 12 29.94 2.76 -0.70
CA VAL A 12 29.15 2.97 0.51
C VAL A 12 29.43 1.82 1.48
N TYR A 13 30.03 2.16 2.62
CA TYR A 13 30.29 1.19 3.69
C TYR A 13 29.28 1.42 4.82
N SER A 14 28.41 0.45 5.08
CA SER A 14 27.48 0.48 6.18
C SER A 14 27.64 -0.75 7.07
N LYS A 15 28.14 -0.58 8.28
CA LYS A 15 28.14 -1.64 9.31
C LYS A 15 27.30 -1.16 10.47
N VAL A 16 26.12 -1.75 10.62
CA VAL A 16 25.13 -1.31 11.59
C VAL A 16 24.54 -2.51 12.31
N THR A 17 24.41 -2.41 13.64
CA THR A 17 23.70 -3.36 14.49
C THR A 17 22.39 -2.73 14.95
N ASP A 18 21.28 -3.44 14.80
CA ASP A 18 19.95 -3.03 15.25
C ASP A 18 19.46 -3.98 16.33
N PHE A 19 18.96 -3.43 17.44
CA PHE A 19 18.18 -4.16 18.41
C PHE A 19 16.69 -3.94 18.08
N LEU A 20 15.96 -5.03 17.76
CA LEU A 20 14.59 -4.99 17.24
C LEU A 20 13.68 -5.84 18.13
N PRO A 21 13.30 -5.35 19.32
CA PRO A 21 12.41 -6.06 20.20
C PRO A 21 11.00 -6.17 19.62
N ALA A 22 10.31 -7.28 19.90
CA ALA A 22 8.91 -7.48 19.58
C ALA A 22 8.20 -8.21 20.70
N LEU A 23 7.02 -7.75 21.06
CA LEU A 23 6.13 -8.38 22.04
C LEU A 23 4.74 -8.51 21.43
N ASN A 24 4.15 -9.70 21.52
CA ASN A 24 2.78 -9.98 21.12
C ASN A 24 2.07 -10.74 22.22
N LEU A 25 0.98 -10.19 22.72
CA LEU A 25 0.15 -10.78 23.74
C LEU A 25 -1.25 -11.04 23.19
N THR A 26 -1.80 -12.21 23.46
CA THR A 26 -3.17 -12.58 23.09
C THR A 26 -3.92 -12.97 24.34
N PHE A 27 -4.99 -12.24 24.62
CA PHE A 27 -5.90 -12.51 25.72
C PHE A 27 -7.20 -13.12 25.16
N LYS A 28 -7.48 -14.35 25.51
CA LYS A 28 -8.75 -15.01 25.22
C LYS A 28 -9.79 -14.53 26.21
N LEU A 29 -10.76 -13.72 25.77
CA LEU A 29 -11.84 -13.27 26.63
C LEU A 29 -12.90 -14.38 26.83
N ASN A 30 -13.12 -15.18 25.78
CA ASN A 30 -13.92 -16.40 25.77
C ASN A 30 -13.60 -17.21 24.50
N ASP A 31 -14.34 -18.29 24.23
CA ASP A 31 -14.12 -19.19 23.08
C ASP A 31 -14.30 -18.50 21.71
N LYS A 32 -14.91 -17.30 21.69
CA LYS A 32 -15.21 -16.59 20.44
C LYS A 32 -14.57 -15.22 20.36
N MET A 33 -13.87 -14.75 21.40
CA MET A 33 -13.33 -13.40 21.44
C MET A 33 -11.91 -13.36 21.93
N ASN A 34 -11.07 -12.62 21.22
CA ASN A 34 -9.70 -12.32 21.60
C ASN A 34 -9.44 -10.81 21.63
N VAL A 35 -8.51 -10.42 22.49
CA VAL A 35 -7.83 -9.12 22.43
C VAL A 35 -6.35 -9.37 22.22
N ARG A 36 -5.77 -8.69 21.25
CA ARG A 36 -4.33 -8.73 20.96
C ARG A 36 -3.70 -7.39 21.21
N ILE A 37 -2.55 -7.39 21.86
CA ILE A 37 -1.71 -6.22 22.06
C ILE A 37 -0.35 -6.55 21.49
N ALA A 38 0.18 -5.70 20.61
CA ALA A 38 1.49 -5.87 20.05
C ALA A 38 2.32 -4.58 20.13
N GLY A 39 3.62 -4.73 20.35
CA GLY A 39 4.58 -3.65 20.29
C GLY A 39 5.88 -4.14 19.67
N SER A 40 6.48 -3.37 18.78
CA SER A 40 7.72 -3.77 18.14
C SER A 40 8.54 -2.58 17.65
N GLN A 41 9.84 -2.82 17.48
CA GLN A 41 10.70 -1.96 16.68
C GLN A 41 11.07 -2.68 15.39
N THR A 42 10.98 -1.96 14.28
CA THR A 42 11.37 -2.46 12.96
C THR A 42 12.28 -1.45 12.27
N VAL A 43 12.95 -1.89 11.21
CA VAL A 43 13.88 -1.04 10.46
C VAL A 43 13.68 -1.25 8.95
N VAL A 44 13.71 -0.16 8.20
CA VAL A 44 13.83 -0.18 6.74
C VAL A 44 15.23 0.30 6.39
N ARG A 45 15.99 -0.52 5.69
CA ARG A 45 17.32 -0.19 5.20
C ARG A 45 17.21 0.34 3.77
N PRO A 46 18.00 1.36 3.41
CA PRO A 46 18.06 1.80 2.03
C PRO A 46 18.44 0.64 1.11
N GLU A 47 17.83 0.57 -0.06
CA GLU A 47 18.17 -0.38 -1.09
C GLU A 47 19.50 0.02 -1.79
N PHE A 48 20.13 -0.93 -2.47
CA PHE A 48 21.40 -0.67 -3.18
C PHE A 48 21.27 0.48 -4.20
N ARG A 49 20.17 0.54 -4.94
CA ARG A 49 19.92 1.61 -5.92
C ARG A 49 19.69 2.97 -5.27
N GLU A 50 19.08 3.00 -4.11
CA GLU A 50 18.84 4.23 -3.34
C GLU A 50 20.13 4.82 -2.79
N LEU A 51 21.11 3.98 -2.47
CA LEU A 51 22.44 4.40 -1.98
C LEU A 51 23.44 4.73 -3.11
N SER A 52 23.22 4.20 -4.32
CA SER A 52 24.15 4.35 -5.41
C SER A 52 24.24 5.81 -5.88
N PRO A 53 25.42 6.45 -5.85
CA PRO A 53 25.59 7.82 -6.33
C PRO A 53 25.54 7.93 -7.86
N LEU A 54 25.30 6.81 -8.55
CA LEU A 54 25.21 6.77 -10.02
C LEU A 54 23.82 7.20 -10.46
N ALA A 55 23.77 8.11 -11.43
CA ALA A 55 22.54 8.47 -12.10
C ALA A 55 22.17 7.38 -13.11
N TYR A 56 20.93 6.95 -13.12
CA TYR A 56 20.39 6.06 -14.15
C TYR A 56 19.07 6.61 -14.68
N TYR A 57 18.78 6.32 -15.94
CA TYR A 57 17.54 6.71 -16.55
C TYR A 57 16.49 5.62 -16.36
N ASP A 58 15.35 6.00 -15.75
CA ASP A 58 14.19 5.14 -15.59
C ASP A 58 13.21 5.42 -16.73
N PHE A 59 13.05 4.43 -17.61
CA PHE A 59 12.21 4.56 -18.80
C PHE A 59 10.70 4.61 -18.47
N ASP A 60 10.28 3.99 -17.37
CA ASP A 60 8.89 4.01 -16.92
C ASP A 60 8.50 5.39 -16.37
N LEU A 61 9.45 6.05 -15.75
CA LEU A 61 9.28 7.42 -15.22
C LEU A 61 9.59 8.49 -16.27
N GLY A 62 10.31 8.15 -17.33
CA GLY A 62 10.84 9.12 -18.28
C GLY A 62 11.80 10.13 -17.64
N ALA A 63 12.58 9.71 -16.65
CA ALA A 63 13.34 10.59 -15.80
C ALA A 63 14.66 9.97 -15.33
N THR A 64 15.62 10.81 -14.93
CA THR A 64 16.86 10.39 -14.29
C THR A 64 16.63 10.18 -12.80
N VAL A 65 17.07 9.05 -12.27
CA VAL A 65 17.04 8.72 -10.84
C VAL A 65 18.47 8.75 -10.31
N ILE A 66 18.67 9.44 -9.20
CA ILE A 66 19.97 9.58 -8.55
C ILE A 66 19.86 9.08 -7.12
N GLY A 67 20.66 8.10 -6.75
CA GLY A 67 20.72 7.61 -5.38
C GLY A 67 21.47 8.58 -4.47
N ASN A 68 21.36 8.36 -3.16
CA ASN A 68 21.97 9.19 -2.13
C ASN A 68 22.76 8.31 -1.15
N LYS A 69 24.09 8.42 -1.18
CA LYS A 69 24.99 7.65 -0.31
C LYS A 69 24.83 7.95 1.18
N ASP A 70 24.24 9.10 1.52
CA ASP A 70 24.11 9.57 2.89
C ASP A 70 22.77 9.15 3.54
N LEU A 71 21.97 8.33 2.85
CA LEU A 71 20.72 7.81 3.38
C LEU A 71 20.94 7.02 4.66
N GLN A 72 20.11 7.36 5.63
CA GLN A 72 20.01 6.65 6.89
C GLN A 72 18.85 5.66 6.86
N ARG A 73 19.00 4.56 7.61
CA ARG A 73 17.89 3.62 7.80
C ARG A 73 16.73 4.28 8.54
N THR A 74 15.51 3.95 8.13
CA THR A 74 14.30 4.31 8.86
C THR A 74 14.14 3.38 10.06
N LYS A 75 13.96 3.91 11.26
CA LYS A 75 13.54 3.15 12.45
C LYS A 75 12.08 3.40 12.71
N ILE A 76 11.35 2.33 13.02
CA ILE A 76 9.90 2.39 13.21
C ILE A 76 9.57 1.75 14.55
N THR A 77 8.84 2.49 15.40
CA THR A 77 8.23 1.96 16.61
C THR A 77 6.76 1.75 16.33
N ASN A 78 6.27 0.54 16.58
CA ASN A 78 4.90 0.11 16.33
C ASN A 78 4.20 -0.23 17.63
N ALA A 79 2.92 0.14 17.74
CA ALA A 79 2.02 -0.29 18.80
C ALA A 79 0.64 -0.58 18.20
N ASP A 80 0.06 -1.73 18.52
CA ASP A 80 -1.17 -2.23 17.94
C ASP A 80 -2.07 -2.80 19.03
N LEU A 81 -3.37 -2.54 18.91
CA LEU A 81 -4.43 -3.13 19.72
C LEU A 81 -5.52 -3.64 18.78
N ARG A 82 -5.93 -4.91 18.94
CA ARG A 82 -6.95 -5.53 18.12
C ARG A 82 -7.91 -6.34 18.97
N TRP A 83 -9.21 -6.11 18.75
CA TRP A 83 -10.28 -6.96 19.23
C TRP A 83 -10.84 -7.80 18.09
N GLU A 84 -11.08 -9.10 18.36
CA GLU A 84 -11.55 -10.08 17.39
C GLU A 84 -12.75 -10.82 17.93
N PHE A 85 -13.77 -10.99 17.12
CA PHE A 85 -14.95 -11.81 17.41
C PHE A 85 -15.18 -12.82 16.29
N TYR A 86 -15.29 -14.07 16.64
CA TYR A 86 -15.49 -15.22 15.76
C TYR A 86 -16.88 -15.84 16.01
N PRO A 87 -17.94 -15.32 15.36
CA PRO A 87 -19.31 -15.84 15.58
C PRO A 87 -19.44 -17.31 15.30
N ARG A 88 -18.86 -17.79 14.16
CA ARG A 88 -18.81 -19.18 13.70
C ARG A 88 -17.52 -19.43 12.93
N THR A 89 -17.24 -20.71 12.67
CA THR A 89 -16.08 -21.12 11.86
C THR A 89 -16.10 -20.44 10.49
N GLY A 90 -15.00 -19.74 10.15
CA GLY A 90 -14.85 -18.99 8.91
C GLY A 90 -15.48 -17.59 8.91
N GLU A 91 -16.04 -17.13 10.04
CA GLU A 91 -16.54 -15.77 10.23
C GLU A 91 -15.63 -14.99 11.18
N ILE A 92 -15.49 -13.70 10.92
CA ILE A 92 -14.76 -12.78 11.78
C ILE A 92 -15.40 -11.39 11.74
N ILE A 93 -15.37 -10.72 12.87
CA ILE A 93 -15.55 -9.27 12.99
C ILE A 93 -14.39 -8.80 13.84
N SER A 94 -13.62 -7.83 13.36
CA SER A 94 -12.53 -7.28 14.15
C SER A 94 -12.42 -5.76 14.00
N VAL A 95 -11.92 -5.13 15.07
CA VAL A 95 -11.55 -3.73 15.12
C VAL A 95 -10.14 -3.65 15.65
N ALA A 96 -9.29 -2.88 14.96
CA ALA A 96 -7.93 -2.63 15.40
C ALA A 96 -7.63 -1.13 15.40
N GLY A 97 -6.77 -0.71 16.31
CA GLY A 97 -6.13 0.59 16.32
C GLY A 97 -4.62 0.41 16.31
N PHE A 98 -3.91 1.30 15.62
CA PHE A 98 -2.45 1.25 15.56
C PHE A 98 -1.82 2.63 15.68
N TYR A 99 -0.58 2.64 16.13
CA TYR A 99 0.29 3.81 16.15
C TYR A 99 1.68 3.42 15.65
N LYS A 100 2.26 4.23 14.76
CA LYS A 100 3.60 4.06 14.22
C LYS A 100 4.36 5.38 14.29
N ASN A 101 5.59 5.32 14.81
CA ASN A 101 6.51 6.44 14.81
C ASN A 101 7.72 6.09 13.94
N PHE A 102 8.00 6.95 12.98
CA PHE A 102 9.10 6.80 12.02
C PHE A 102 10.18 7.82 12.32
N LYS A 103 11.41 7.36 12.42
CA LYS A 103 12.61 8.19 12.46
C LYS A 103 13.38 8.00 11.16
N ASN A 104 13.73 9.11 10.50
CA ASN A 104 14.39 9.14 9.20
C ASN A 104 13.65 8.33 8.10
N PRO A 105 12.35 8.53 7.86
CA PRO A 105 11.69 7.85 6.75
C PRO A 105 12.34 8.24 5.42
N ILE A 106 12.57 7.24 4.54
CA ILE A 106 13.12 7.45 3.21
C ILE A 106 11.98 7.77 2.28
N GLU A 107 12.10 8.85 1.50
CA GLU A 107 11.09 9.29 0.54
C GLU A 107 11.75 9.68 -0.78
N VAL A 108 10.99 9.56 -1.88
CA VAL A 108 11.42 9.92 -3.23
C VAL A 108 10.95 11.33 -3.54
N TYR A 109 11.90 12.19 -3.83
CA TYR A 109 11.66 13.60 -4.18
C TYR A 109 11.75 13.79 -5.69
N PHE A 110 10.79 14.53 -6.23
CA PHE A 110 10.79 14.98 -7.60
C PHE A 110 11.41 16.37 -7.68
N ASN A 111 12.41 16.53 -8.53
CA ASN A 111 13.06 17.79 -8.80
C ASN A 111 13.00 18.10 -10.29
N GLN A 112 12.65 19.32 -10.62
CA GLN A 112 12.72 19.84 -11.98
C GLN A 112 13.89 20.80 -12.07
N SER A 113 14.82 20.55 -12.98
CA SER A 113 15.93 21.47 -13.20
C SER A 113 15.44 22.73 -13.89
N GLY A 114 15.70 23.91 -13.29
CA GLY A 114 15.21 25.19 -13.77
C GLY A 114 15.70 25.66 -15.15
N ALA A 115 16.65 24.95 -15.77
CA ALA A 115 17.25 25.33 -17.05
C ALA A 115 16.87 24.37 -18.20
N GLY A 116 15.99 23.41 -17.99
CA GLY A 116 15.69 22.44 -19.05
C GLY A 116 14.91 21.23 -18.60
N THR A 117 14.42 20.60 -19.49
CA THR A 117 13.54 19.50 -19.69
C THR A 117 13.82 18.16 -18.98
N SER A 118 14.80 18.03 -18.10
CA SER A 118 15.06 16.74 -17.43
C SER A 118 14.51 16.70 -16.02
N ASN A 119 13.48 15.90 -15.85
CA ASN A 119 12.97 15.50 -14.56
C ASN A 119 14.01 14.63 -13.84
N THR A 120 14.26 14.91 -12.57
CA THR A 120 15.14 14.08 -11.73
C THR A 120 14.42 13.64 -10.47
N PHE A 121 14.70 12.41 -10.07
CA PHE A 121 14.25 11.87 -8.79
C PHE A 121 15.45 11.56 -7.91
N ASN A 122 15.35 11.86 -6.64
CA ASN A 122 16.36 11.52 -5.65
C ASN A 122 15.72 10.99 -4.36
N PHE A 123 16.52 10.32 -3.54
CA PHE A 123 16.09 9.75 -2.27
C PHE A 123 16.63 10.59 -1.12
N LEU A 124 15.75 10.95 -0.19
CA LEU A 124 16.11 11.72 1.00
C LEU A 124 15.44 11.12 2.24
N ASN A 125 16.05 11.32 3.40
CA ASN A 125 15.39 11.05 4.67
C ASN A 125 14.66 12.31 5.14
N ALA A 126 13.36 12.20 5.41
CA ALA A 126 12.68 13.18 6.24
C ALA A 126 13.08 12.98 7.71
N GLU A 127 12.88 13.99 8.55
CA GLU A 127 13.31 13.93 9.95
C GLU A 127 12.51 12.90 10.75
N LYS A 128 11.19 12.99 10.72
CA LYS A 128 10.28 12.10 11.45
C LYS A 128 8.89 12.07 10.82
N ALA A 129 8.19 10.99 11.07
CA ALA A 129 6.78 10.88 10.74
C ALA A 129 6.02 10.08 11.81
N ASN A 130 4.71 10.33 11.87
CA ASN A 130 3.79 9.56 12.70
C ASN A 130 2.64 9.07 11.82
N ALA A 131 2.15 7.86 12.10
CA ALA A 131 0.92 7.35 11.52
C ALA A 131 0.11 6.68 12.62
N TYR A 132 -1.20 6.91 12.61
CA TYR A 132 -2.15 6.21 13.47
C TYR A 132 -3.46 6.05 12.74
N GLY A 133 -4.20 5.05 13.13
CA GLY A 133 -5.46 4.77 12.45
C GLY A 133 -6.25 3.67 13.12
N ALA A 134 -7.36 3.36 12.46
CA ALA A 134 -8.26 2.30 12.85
C ALA A 134 -8.57 1.42 11.65
N GLU A 135 -8.72 0.13 11.91
CA GLU A 135 -9.07 -0.88 10.92
C GLU A 135 -10.32 -1.62 11.38
N PHE A 136 -11.20 -1.87 10.44
CA PHE A 136 -12.38 -2.71 10.62
C PHE A 136 -12.34 -3.84 9.60
N GLU A 137 -12.57 -5.06 10.02
CA GLU A 137 -12.64 -6.23 9.16
C GLU A 137 -13.86 -7.05 9.50
N PHE A 138 -14.54 -7.56 8.48
CA PHE A 138 -15.61 -8.52 8.67
C PHE A 138 -15.60 -9.57 7.57
N ARG A 139 -16.07 -10.77 7.93
CA ARG A 139 -16.43 -11.84 7.01
C ARG A 139 -17.59 -12.60 7.62
N ARG A 140 -18.73 -12.65 6.92
CA ARG A 140 -19.94 -13.30 7.40
C ARG A 140 -20.69 -14.03 6.31
N LYS A 141 -21.22 -15.20 6.64
CA LYS A 141 -22.21 -15.91 5.82
C LYS A 141 -23.56 -15.21 5.95
N LEU A 142 -24.26 -15.07 4.82
CA LEU A 142 -25.56 -14.39 4.76
C LEU A 142 -26.73 -15.36 4.87
N ASP A 143 -26.56 -16.48 5.59
CA ASP A 143 -27.51 -17.58 5.72
C ASP A 143 -28.73 -17.27 6.60
N PHE A 144 -28.84 -16.05 7.09
CA PHE A 144 -30.03 -15.57 7.81
C PHE A 144 -31.26 -15.38 6.90
N ALA A 145 -31.07 -15.27 5.58
CA ALA A 145 -32.14 -15.22 4.59
C ALA A 145 -31.96 -16.39 3.61
N GLY A 146 -32.99 -17.22 3.44
CA GLY A 146 -32.87 -18.48 2.69
C GLY A 146 -32.31 -18.36 1.29
N PHE A 147 -32.60 -17.28 0.55
CA PHE A 147 -32.06 -17.04 -0.79
C PHE A 147 -30.56 -16.60 -0.76
N LEU A 148 -30.04 -16.17 0.38
CA LEU A 148 -28.68 -15.75 0.57
C LEU A 148 -27.79 -16.83 1.21
N GLN A 149 -28.31 -18.03 1.50
CA GLN A 149 -27.61 -19.09 2.25
C GLN A 149 -26.24 -19.50 1.68
N ASN A 150 -26.05 -19.29 0.36
CA ASN A 150 -24.80 -19.60 -0.33
C ASN A 150 -23.88 -18.39 -0.49
N PHE A 151 -24.24 -17.25 0.08
CA PHE A 151 -23.44 -16.03 0.00
C PHE A 151 -22.59 -15.79 1.26
N THR A 152 -21.38 -15.31 1.03
CA THR A 152 -20.49 -14.81 2.07
C THR A 152 -20.06 -13.39 1.69
N ALA A 153 -20.33 -12.43 2.57
CA ALA A 153 -19.83 -11.07 2.43
C ALA A 153 -18.58 -10.91 3.27
N GLY A 154 -17.59 -10.22 2.74
CA GLY A 154 -16.36 -9.89 3.45
C GLY A 154 -15.86 -8.51 3.06
N GLY A 155 -15.09 -7.90 3.94
CA GLY A 155 -14.46 -6.64 3.64
C GLY A 155 -13.58 -6.13 4.77
N ASN A 156 -12.74 -5.18 4.43
CA ASN A 156 -12.00 -4.39 5.40
C ASN A 156 -11.99 -2.92 4.99
N PHE A 157 -11.94 -2.10 6.00
CA PHE A 157 -11.80 -0.66 5.89
C PHE A 157 -10.70 -0.22 6.84
N SER A 158 -9.75 0.58 6.33
CA SER A 158 -8.70 1.20 7.13
C SER A 158 -8.77 2.72 6.97
N TYR A 159 -8.74 3.43 8.09
CA TYR A 159 -8.55 4.88 8.13
C TYR A 159 -7.19 5.18 8.75
N ILE A 160 -6.39 6.00 8.07
CA ILE A 160 -4.99 6.23 8.41
C ILE A 160 -4.71 7.73 8.39
N HIS A 161 -4.45 8.29 9.54
CA HIS A 161 -3.90 9.64 9.63
C HIS A 161 -2.39 9.56 9.77
N ASN A 162 -1.67 10.29 8.92
CA ASN A 162 -0.20 10.32 8.96
C ASN A 162 0.32 11.71 8.64
N ARG A 163 1.49 12.05 9.23
CA ARG A 163 2.15 13.33 9.01
C ARG A 163 3.67 13.17 9.09
N VAL A 164 4.33 13.69 8.08
CA VAL A 164 5.76 13.98 8.08
C VAL A 164 5.97 15.38 8.62
N LYS A 165 6.87 15.50 9.59
CA LYS A 165 7.34 16.80 10.09
C LYS A 165 8.83 16.87 9.94
N ASP A 166 9.28 17.87 9.21
CA ASP A 166 10.70 18.19 9.03
C ASP A 166 10.91 19.65 9.39
N THR A 167 11.66 19.87 10.48
CA THR A 167 11.90 21.22 11.01
C THR A 167 12.87 22.01 10.16
N LYS A 168 13.73 21.36 9.37
CA LYS A 168 14.71 22.00 8.50
C LYS A 168 14.07 22.63 7.28
N THR A 169 13.04 21.95 6.73
CA THR A 169 12.31 22.38 5.55
C THR A 169 10.97 22.99 5.89
N ASN A 170 10.61 23.13 7.17
CA ASN A 170 9.31 23.56 7.66
C ASN A 170 8.14 22.79 7.02
N THR A 171 8.35 21.48 6.83
CA THR A 171 7.39 20.61 6.13
C THR A 171 6.39 20.02 7.13
N ASP A 172 5.10 20.10 6.81
CA ASP A 172 4.01 19.37 7.46
C ASP A 172 3.03 18.85 6.40
N ARG A 173 3.17 17.59 6.02
CA ARG A 173 2.41 16.95 4.94
C ARG A 173 2.16 15.47 5.21
N PRO A 174 1.25 14.81 4.46
CA PRO A 174 1.15 13.35 4.47
C PRO A 174 2.47 12.67 4.04
N MET A 175 2.67 11.44 4.51
CA MET A 175 3.78 10.59 4.07
C MET A 175 3.60 10.17 2.62
N GLN A 176 4.72 10.05 1.89
CA GLN A 176 4.73 9.45 0.56
C GLN A 176 4.16 8.03 0.58
N GLY A 177 3.35 7.69 -0.43
CA GLY A 177 2.79 6.35 -0.61
C GLY A 177 1.64 5.99 0.34
N GLN A 178 1.38 6.80 1.37
CA GLN A 178 0.36 6.51 2.36
C GLN A 178 -0.97 7.16 2.01
N SER A 179 -1.97 6.32 1.77
CA SER A 179 -3.37 6.74 1.58
C SER A 179 -4.08 6.98 2.91
N PRO A 180 -4.99 7.96 3.00
CA PRO A 180 -5.79 8.20 4.20
C PRO A 180 -6.85 7.12 4.47
N TYR A 181 -7.22 6.33 3.46
CA TYR A 181 -8.13 5.21 3.62
C TYR A 181 -7.89 4.11 2.58
N THR A 182 -8.28 2.90 2.94
CA THR A 182 -8.34 1.75 2.05
C THR A 182 -9.65 1.03 2.29
N VAL A 183 -10.35 0.64 1.20
CA VAL A 183 -11.58 -0.14 1.25
C VAL A 183 -11.41 -1.37 0.38
N ASN A 184 -11.67 -2.54 0.94
CA ASN A 184 -11.83 -3.78 0.21
C ASN A 184 -13.18 -4.36 0.56
N ALA A 185 -13.92 -4.82 -0.44
CA ALA A 185 -15.18 -5.52 -0.25
C ALA A 185 -15.26 -6.73 -1.17
N SER A 186 -15.90 -7.78 -0.70
CA SER A 186 -16.11 -9.00 -1.46
C SER A 186 -17.49 -9.56 -1.22
N LEU A 187 -18.08 -10.10 -2.30
CA LEU A 187 -19.28 -10.91 -2.22
C LEU A 187 -19.01 -12.23 -2.96
N GLN A 188 -19.03 -13.30 -2.20
CA GLN A 188 -18.77 -14.65 -2.70
C GLN A 188 -20.06 -15.46 -2.67
N TYR A 189 -20.41 -16.08 -3.78
CA TYR A 189 -21.40 -17.13 -3.89
C TYR A 189 -20.71 -18.48 -4.04
N ASP A 190 -21.12 -19.47 -3.25
CA ASP A 190 -20.60 -20.83 -3.35
C ASP A 190 -21.76 -21.84 -3.20
N ASN A 191 -21.97 -22.64 -4.23
CA ASN A 191 -22.96 -23.70 -4.24
C ASN A 191 -22.28 -25.02 -4.65
N SER A 192 -21.91 -25.81 -3.66
CA SER A 192 -21.23 -27.09 -3.86
C SER A 192 -22.09 -28.13 -4.58
N LYS A 193 -23.44 -28.09 -4.44
CA LYS A 193 -24.35 -28.99 -5.16
C LYS A 193 -24.32 -28.71 -6.66
N LEU A 194 -24.23 -27.44 -7.04
CA LEU A 194 -24.10 -27.03 -8.43
C LEU A 194 -22.66 -27.05 -8.92
N GLY A 195 -21.67 -27.21 -8.04
CA GLY A 195 -20.26 -27.03 -8.36
C GLY A 195 -19.94 -25.61 -8.89
N LEU A 196 -20.70 -24.60 -8.45
CA LEU A 196 -20.61 -23.23 -8.94
C LEU A 196 -20.12 -22.31 -7.84
N SER A 197 -19.06 -21.55 -8.12
CA SER A 197 -18.60 -20.45 -7.29
C SER A 197 -18.49 -19.17 -8.09
N SER A 198 -18.80 -18.04 -7.47
CA SER A 198 -18.70 -16.72 -8.09
C SER A 198 -18.25 -15.73 -7.05
N THR A 199 -17.37 -14.79 -7.42
CA THR A 199 -16.84 -13.79 -6.51
C THR A 199 -16.75 -12.43 -7.21
N VAL A 200 -17.26 -11.40 -6.54
CA VAL A 200 -17.07 -10.00 -6.90
C VAL A 200 -16.11 -9.42 -5.88
N LEU A 201 -15.08 -8.71 -6.33
CA LEU A 201 -14.11 -8.01 -5.50
C LEU A 201 -14.11 -6.53 -5.86
N PHE A 202 -14.15 -5.68 -4.85
CA PHE A 202 -14.02 -4.24 -4.97
C PHE A 202 -12.87 -3.75 -4.12
N ASN A 203 -12.02 -2.89 -4.70
CA ASN A 203 -10.93 -2.23 -3.99
C ASN A 203 -10.87 -0.76 -4.35
N VAL A 204 -10.61 0.09 -3.37
CA VAL A 204 -10.22 1.48 -3.59
C VAL A 204 -9.26 1.94 -2.48
N ILE A 205 -8.24 2.66 -2.89
CA ILE A 205 -7.35 3.40 -2.00
C ILE A 205 -7.56 4.89 -2.22
N GLY A 206 -7.49 5.66 -1.15
CA GLY A 206 -7.61 7.10 -1.21
C GLY A 206 -6.40 7.74 -1.91
N ARG A 207 -6.50 9.03 -2.16
CA ARG A 207 -5.42 9.80 -2.75
C ARG A 207 -4.13 9.70 -1.90
N ARG A 208 -2.97 9.69 -2.56
CA ARG A 208 -1.68 9.65 -1.87
C ARG A 208 -0.60 10.40 -2.66
N ILE A 209 0.42 10.86 -1.96
CA ILE A 209 1.61 11.41 -2.62
C ILE A 209 2.36 10.28 -3.30
N LEU A 210 2.52 10.34 -4.62
CA LEU A 210 3.36 9.43 -5.38
C LEU A 210 4.83 9.84 -5.25
N TYR A 211 5.12 11.13 -5.48
CA TYR A 211 6.45 11.73 -5.32
C TYR A 211 6.36 13.05 -4.57
N VAL A 212 7.28 13.24 -3.66
CA VAL A 212 7.37 14.46 -2.86
C VAL A 212 7.89 15.59 -3.72
N GLY A 213 7.24 16.74 -3.66
CA GLY A 213 7.71 17.98 -4.25
C GLY A 213 8.74 18.71 -3.39
N ASN A 214 9.11 19.89 -3.84
CA ASN A 214 9.95 20.84 -3.10
C ASN A 214 9.35 22.25 -3.19
N ASP A 215 10.07 23.26 -2.72
CA ASP A 215 9.62 24.66 -2.72
C ASP A 215 9.31 25.23 -4.14
N GLN A 216 9.85 24.62 -5.19
CA GLN A 216 9.70 25.07 -6.57
C GLN A 216 8.68 24.23 -7.36
N VAL A 217 8.51 22.96 -6.97
CA VAL A 217 7.68 22.00 -7.71
C VAL A 217 6.72 21.31 -6.73
N PRO A 218 5.40 21.42 -6.93
CA PRO A 218 4.43 20.77 -6.08
C PRO A 218 4.53 19.23 -6.17
N PRO A 219 4.08 18.50 -5.15
CA PRO A 219 4.09 17.03 -5.16
C PRO A 219 3.22 16.48 -6.29
N ILE A 220 3.57 15.26 -6.72
CA ILE A 220 2.74 14.48 -7.64
C ILE A 220 1.86 13.56 -6.79
N TRP A 221 0.55 13.72 -6.97
CA TRP A 221 -0.48 12.94 -6.30
C TRP A 221 -1.02 11.84 -7.20
N GLU A 222 -1.33 10.70 -6.62
CA GLU A 222 -2.12 9.65 -7.25
C GLU A 222 -3.58 9.82 -6.86
N ALA A 223 -4.47 9.93 -7.85
CA ALA A 223 -5.91 10.00 -7.63
C ALA A 223 -6.48 8.63 -7.20
N PRO A 224 -7.53 8.60 -6.36
CA PRO A 224 -8.21 7.37 -6.05
C PRO A 224 -8.71 6.67 -7.31
N ARG A 225 -8.46 5.35 -7.41
CA ARG A 225 -8.93 4.54 -8.52
C ARG A 225 -9.65 3.28 -7.98
N PRO A 226 -10.99 3.20 -8.07
CA PRO A 226 -11.70 1.99 -7.73
C PRO A 226 -11.43 0.89 -8.76
N LEU A 227 -11.23 -0.33 -8.26
CA LEU A 227 -11.05 -1.55 -9.02
C LEU A 227 -12.22 -2.48 -8.75
N LEU A 228 -12.74 -3.12 -9.78
CA LEU A 228 -13.78 -4.13 -9.69
C LEU A 228 -13.36 -5.36 -10.48
N ASP A 229 -13.27 -6.48 -9.78
CA ASP A 229 -12.91 -7.77 -10.36
C ASP A 229 -14.07 -8.75 -10.21
N TYR A 230 -14.21 -9.65 -11.16
CA TYR A 230 -15.19 -10.72 -11.14
C TYR A 230 -14.54 -12.05 -11.49
N GLN A 231 -14.89 -13.06 -10.71
CA GLN A 231 -14.50 -14.44 -10.97
C GLN A 231 -15.73 -15.33 -10.94
N ILE A 232 -15.82 -16.27 -11.88
CA ILE A 232 -16.79 -17.37 -11.85
C ILE A 232 -16.06 -18.68 -12.16
N ALA A 233 -16.35 -19.72 -11.40
CA ALA A 233 -15.80 -21.04 -11.62
C ALA A 233 -16.91 -22.10 -11.55
N LYS A 234 -16.83 -23.07 -12.46
CA LYS A 234 -17.78 -24.18 -12.57
C LYS A 234 -17.02 -25.49 -12.59
N LYS A 235 -17.33 -26.36 -11.64
CA LYS A 235 -16.91 -27.76 -11.63
C LYS A 235 -17.81 -28.58 -12.52
N ILE A 236 -17.24 -29.44 -13.35
CA ILE A 236 -17.90 -30.32 -14.29
C ILE A 236 -17.33 -31.74 -14.17
N TRP A 237 -17.96 -32.72 -14.82
CA TRP A 237 -17.53 -34.12 -14.83
C TRP A 237 -17.29 -34.70 -13.42
N ASN A 238 -18.32 -34.63 -12.57
CA ASN A 238 -18.26 -35.10 -11.19
C ASN A 238 -17.09 -34.48 -10.40
N ASN A 239 -16.86 -33.16 -10.56
CA ASN A 239 -15.79 -32.39 -9.95
C ASN A 239 -14.37 -32.73 -10.44
N LYS A 240 -14.21 -33.54 -11.50
CA LYS A 240 -12.89 -33.85 -12.09
C LYS A 240 -12.32 -32.71 -12.94
N ALA A 241 -13.18 -31.84 -13.45
CA ALA A 241 -12.71 -30.68 -14.19
C ALA A 241 -13.34 -29.39 -13.65
N GLU A 242 -12.61 -28.29 -13.84
CA GLU A 242 -13.03 -26.94 -13.46
C GLU A 242 -12.76 -25.97 -14.62
N VAL A 243 -13.74 -25.15 -14.92
CA VAL A 243 -13.62 -24.00 -15.84
C VAL A 243 -13.76 -22.75 -15.01
N LYS A 244 -12.75 -21.86 -15.08
CA LYS A 244 -12.70 -20.62 -14.32
C LYS A 244 -12.47 -19.44 -15.27
N LEU A 245 -13.35 -18.44 -15.20
CA LEU A 245 -13.23 -17.16 -15.88
C LEU A 245 -12.91 -16.08 -14.85
N ASN A 246 -11.85 -15.32 -15.08
CA ASN A 246 -11.51 -14.14 -14.29
C ASN A 246 -11.55 -12.91 -15.20
N ILE A 247 -12.14 -11.84 -14.70
CA ILE A 247 -12.20 -10.52 -15.34
C ILE A 247 -11.69 -9.52 -14.31
N SER A 248 -10.51 -8.97 -14.53
CA SER A 248 -9.89 -7.97 -13.63
C SER A 248 -10.01 -6.58 -14.23
N ASP A 249 -10.18 -5.58 -13.35
CA ASP A 249 -10.33 -4.17 -13.69
C ASP A 249 -11.48 -3.91 -14.69
N ILE A 250 -12.68 -4.38 -14.33
CA ILE A 250 -13.91 -4.23 -15.15
C ILE A 250 -14.22 -2.75 -15.38
N LEU A 251 -13.94 -1.88 -14.40
CA LEU A 251 -14.19 -0.45 -14.50
C LEU A 251 -13.24 0.24 -15.49
N ASN A 252 -12.12 -0.38 -15.80
CA ASN A 252 -11.13 0.05 -16.78
C ASN A 252 -10.78 1.55 -16.68
N GLN A 253 -10.64 2.03 -15.47
CA GLN A 253 -10.35 3.44 -15.22
C GLN A 253 -8.86 3.73 -15.37
N ARG A 254 -8.55 4.91 -15.90
CA ARG A 254 -7.17 5.37 -15.99
C ARG A 254 -6.63 5.75 -14.62
N ALA A 255 -5.43 5.28 -14.28
CA ALA A 255 -4.67 5.79 -13.15
C ALA A 255 -4.15 7.20 -13.51
N LYS A 256 -4.48 8.18 -12.68
CA LYS A 256 -4.12 9.58 -12.90
C LYS A 256 -3.20 10.06 -11.81
N TYR A 257 -2.10 10.69 -12.25
CA TYR A 257 -1.09 11.29 -11.39
C TYR A 257 -1.00 12.77 -11.75
N TYR A 258 -1.12 13.66 -10.77
CA TYR A 258 -1.36 15.06 -10.99
C TYR A 258 -0.70 15.96 -9.94
N HIS A 259 -0.51 17.23 -10.30
CA HIS A 259 -0.18 18.29 -9.37
C HIS A 259 -1.46 19.00 -8.93
N ASP A 260 -1.77 18.98 -7.64
CA ASP A 260 -2.92 19.65 -7.04
C ASP A 260 -2.60 21.16 -6.92
N LEU A 261 -2.96 21.93 -7.94
CA LEU A 261 -2.59 23.34 -8.06
C LEU A 261 -3.48 24.26 -7.21
N ASN A 262 -4.69 23.85 -6.93
CA ASN A 262 -5.66 24.61 -6.15
C ASN A 262 -5.76 24.16 -4.69
N ASN A 263 -5.01 23.12 -4.28
CA ASN A 263 -4.96 22.53 -2.94
C ASN A 263 -6.34 22.09 -2.42
N ASN A 264 -7.22 21.63 -3.30
CA ASN A 264 -8.57 21.18 -2.93
C ASN A 264 -8.64 19.69 -2.57
N GLU A 265 -7.51 19.01 -2.65
CA GLU A 265 -7.34 17.60 -2.32
C GLU A 265 -8.10 16.61 -3.25
N LYS A 266 -8.50 17.04 -4.43
CA LYS A 266 -9.20 16.24 -5.44
C LYS A 266 -8.60 16.52 -6.81
N TYR A 267 -8.61 15.51 -7.69
CA TYR A 267 -8.29 15.73 -9.09
C TYR A 267 -9.45 16.41 -9.81
N ASP A 268 -9.19 17.57 -10.41
CA ASP A 268 -10.15 18.29 -11.23
C ASP A 268 -9.50 18.91 -12.49
N LYS A 269 -10.27 19.70 -13.22
CA LYS A 269 -9.82 20.31 -14.48
C LYS A 269 -8.80 21.43 -14.32
N THR A 270 -8.62 21.95 -13.11
CA THR A 270 -7.64 23.01 -12.81
C THR A 270 -6.27 22.45 -12.50
N ASP A 271 -6.17 21.15 -12.28
CA ASP A 271 -4.93 20.47 -11.96
C ASP A 271 -4.10 20.13 -13.19
N ALA A 272 -2.80 20.09 -13.01
CA ALA A 272 -1.87 19.66 -14.05
C ALA A 272 -1.68 18.15 -14.02
N LEU A 273 -2.14 17.47 -15.06
CA LEU A 273 -1.91 16.03 -15.22
C LEU A 273 -0.43 15.77 -15.51
N ALA A 274 0.25 15.02 -14.63
CA ALA A 274 1.65 14.66 -14.78
C ALA A 274 1.82 13.35 -15.56
N ILE A 275 1.06 12.31 -15.19
CA ILE A 275 1.13 10.98 -15.80
C ILE A 275 -0.29 10.41 -15.85
N GLU A 276 -0.61 9.71 -16.93
CA GLU A 276 -1.83 8.92 -17.05
C GLU A 276 -1.49 7.53 -17.56
N ARG A 277 -2.01 6.49 -16.91
CA ARG A 277 -1.76 5.10 -17.29
C ARG A 277 -3.08 4.35 -17.42
N LEU A 278 -3.23 3.60 -18.49
CA LEU A 278 -4.32 2.65 -18.69
C LEU A 278 -3.78 1.23 -18.65
N THR A 279 -4.20 0.46 -17.64
CA THR A 279 -3.80 -0.95 -17.51
C THR A 279 -4.64 -1.83 -18.43
N GLY A 280 -5.91 -1.47 -18.62
CA GLY A 280 -6.87 -2.24 -19.38
C GLY A 280 -7.55 -3.34 -18.54
N THR A 281 -8.70 -3.82 -19.03
CA THR A 281 -9.38 -4.98 -18.47
C THR A 281 -8.64 -6.25 -18.89
N ASN A 282 -8.31 -7.11 -17.93
CA ASN A 282 -7.69 -8.41 -18.21
C ASN A 282 -8.73 -9.53 -18.06
N ILE A 283 -8.81 -10.39 -19.09
CA ILE A 283 -9.71 -11.55 -19.09
C ILE A 283 -8.87 -12.81 -19.23
N SER A 284 -9.03 -13.74 -18.28
CA SER A 284 -8.34 -15.03 -18.32
C SER A 284 -9.31 -16.20 -18.14
N LEU A 285 -9.11 -17.26 -18.95
CA LEU A 285 -9.83 -18.52 -18.85
C LEU A 285 -8.85 -19.61 -18.40
N THR A 286 -9.20 -20.29 -17.31
CA THR A 286 -8.40 -21.40 -16.78
C THR A 286 -9.21 -22.68 -16.86
N LEU A 287 -8.60 -23.74 -17.38
CA LEU A 287 -9.15 -25.09 -17.41
C LEU A 287 -8.28 -25.99 -16.52
N GLY A 288 -8.89 -26.58 -15.50
CA GLY A 288 -8.25 -27.54 -14.60
C GLY A 288 -8.83 -28.93 -14.76
N TYR A 289 -7.99 -29.98 -14.67
CA TYR A 289 -8.43 -31.37 -14.64
C TYR A 289 -7.66 -32.14 -13.56
N SER A 290 -8.40 -32.90 -12.76
CA SER A 290 -7.85 -33.81 -11.74
C SER A 290 -8.06 -35.26 -12.14
N PHE A 291 -7.00 -36.03 -12.20
CA PHE A 291 -6.99 -37.43 -12.55
C PHE A 291 -7.52 -38.33 -11.44
#